data_85fd35de800b7e6e6d7b6019be4592bd
#
_entry.id   85fd35de800b7e6e6d7b6019be4592bd
#
_cell.length_a   1.000
_cell.length_b   1.000
_cell.length_c   1.000
_cell.angle_alpha   90.00
_cell.angle_beta   90.00
_cell.angle_gamma   90.00
#
_symmetry.space_group_name_H-M   'P 1'
#
loop_
_entity.id
_entity.type
_entity.pdbx_description
1 polymer ?
#
loop_
_entity_poly.entity_id
_entity_poly.type
_entity_poly.pdbx_seq_one_letter_code
_entity_poly.pdbx_strand_id
1 'polypeptide(L)'
;MSDYTIAAVDDVPDVLGDYPGEMRMFTGSIGAEQVAFTYRRMPAQTGGKGGYGHAHRTQEEIYFVISGTLQFKLGDDVVDVGPKTAVRIAPPTVRSVWNEGPDDAELVICSVRLEDQVDEHEMHEGFWPQ
;
A
#
# COMPACT_ATOMS: atom_id res chain seq x y z
N MET A 1 14.35 -19.53 19.65
CA MET A 1 13.87 -18.39 18.83
C MET A 1 14.96 -17.99 17.86
N SER A 2 14.60 -17.84 16.61
CA SER A 2 15.56 -17.42 15.58
C SER A 2 15.74 -15.92 15.60
N ASP A 3 16.96 -15.49 15.26
CA ASP A 3 17.25 -14.06 15.11
C ASP A 3 16.73 -13.51 13.76
N TYR A 4 16.23 -14.37 12.91
CA TYR A 4 15.68 -13.97 11.61
C TYR A 4 14.52 -14.87 11.21
N THR A 5 13.71 -14.35 10.28
CA THR A 5 12.59 -15.09 9.68
C THR A 5 12.59 -14.82 8.18
N ILE A 6 12.36 -15.87 7.40
CA ILE A 6 12.32 -15.77 5.93
C ILE A 6 10.96 -16.26 5.47
N ALA A 7 10.29 -15.47 4.63
CA ALA A 7 9.04 -15.85 4.01
C ALA A 7 8.98 -15.29 2.59
N ALA A 8 8.56 -16.13 1.65
CA ALA A 8 8.27 -15.69 0.30
C ALA A 8 6.84 -15.13 0.23
N VAL A 9 6.53 -14.42 -0.84
CA VAL A 9 5.18 -13.87 -1.05
C VAL A 9 4.12 -14.96 -0.91
N ASP A 10 4.35 -16.14 -1.49
CA ASP A 10 3.37 -17.22 -1.46
C ASP A 10 3.17 -17.84 -0.06
N ASP A 11 4.08 -17.57 0.86
CA ASP A 11 3.97 -18.07 2.24
C ASP A 11 3.09 -17.16 3.12
N VAL A 12 2.75 -15.97 2.64
CA VAL A 12 1.99 -14.97 3.39
C VAL A 12 0.57 -14.94 2.85
N PRO A 13 -0.46 -15.01 3.69
CA PRO A 13 -1.83 -14.99 3.19
C PRO A 13 -2.18 -13.74 2.38
N ASP A 14 -2.92 -13.95 1.28
CA ASP A 14 -3.52 -12.87 0.52
C ASP A 14 -4.81 -12.44 1.23
N VAL A 15 -4.94 -11.16 1.54
CA VAL A 15 -6.07 -10.62 2.30
C VAL A 15 -7.10 -9.87 1.45
N LEU A 16 -6.94 -9.84 0.12
CA LEU A 16 -7.90 -9.13 -0.74
C LEU A 16 -9.21 -9.88 -0.97
N GLY A 17 -9.23 -11.18 -0.75
CA GLY A 17 -10.43 -11.97 -1.03
C GLY A 17 -10.73 -11.99 -2.52
N ASP A 18 -11.95 -11.58 -2.90
CA ASP A 18 -12.39 -11.62 -4.29
C ASP A 18 -11.95 -10.41 -5.12
N TYR A 19 -11.38 -9.39 -4.49
CA TYR A 19 -10.87 -8.23 -5.22
C TYR A 19 -9.65 -8.63 -6.05
N PRO A 20 -9.54 -8.18 -7.30
CA PRO A 20 -8.41 -8.59 -8.16
C PRO A 20 -7.07 -8.15 -7.60
N GLY A 21 -6.07 -9.01 -7.74
CA GLY A 21 -4.71 -8.75 -7.28
C GLY A 21 -4.40 -9.46 -5.99
N GLU A 22 -3.36 -8.98 -5.31
CA GLU A 22 -2.89 -9.55 -4.05
C GLU A 22 -2.51 -8.46 -3.08
N MET A 23 -2.78 -8.71 -1.80
CA MET A 23 -2.23 -7.90 -0.72
C MET A 23 -1.77 -8.85 0.37
N ARG A 24 -0.48 -8.84 0.67
CA ARG A 24 0.13 -9.78 1.61
C ARG A 24 0.87 -9.00 2.68
N MET A 25 0.36 -9.10 3.89
CA MET A 25 0.86 -8.31 5.02
C MET A 25 1.94 -9.11 5.74
N PHE A 26 3.19 -8.81 5.43
CA PHE A 26 4.33 -9.55 5.96
C PHE A 26 4.55 -9.34 7.45
N THR A 27 4.17 -8.17 7.97
CA THR A 27 4.47 -7.77 9.35
C THR A 27 4.22 -8.87 10.37
N GLY A 28 2.99 -9.36 10.44
CA GLY A 28 2.63 -10.41 11.40
C GLY A 28 3.20 -11.77 11.01
N SER A 29 3.21 -12.08 9.72
CA SER A 29 3.65 -13.40 9.23
C SER A 29 5.11 -13.69 9.54
N ILE A 30 5.97 -12.67 9.54
CA ILE A 30 7.39 -12.86 9.87
C ILE A 30 7.76 -12.39 11.28
N GLY A 31 6.76 -11.94 12.06
CA GLY A 31 6.97 -11.51 13.43
C GLY A 31 7.76 -10.22 13.54
N ALA A 32 7.59 -9.29 12.60
CA ALA A 32 8.26 -8.00 12.66
C ALA A 32 7.73 -7.18 13.84
N GLU A 33 8.64 -6.59 14.60
CA GLU A 33 8.28 -5.87 15.82
C GLU A 33 8.22 -4.36 15.61
N GLN A 34 9.07 -3.81 14.76
CA GLN A 34 9.23 -2.36 14.61
C GLN A 34 8.82 -1.85 13.24
N VAL A 35 8.83 -2.69 12.21
CA VAL A 35 8.58 -2.28 10.83
C VAL A 35 7.33 -2.98 10.32
N ALA A 36 6.41 -2.20 9.74
CA ALA A 36 5.28 -2.73 9.00
C ALA A 36 5.67 -2.84 7.52
N PHE A 37 5.38 -3.97 6.91
CA PHE A 37 5.78 -4.25 5.54
C PHE A 37 4.67 -5.01 4.83
N THR A 38 4.20 -4.48 3.69
CA THR A 38 3.12 -5.06 2.90
C THR A 38 3.55 -5.13 1.45
N TYR A 39 3.28 -6.27 0.82
CA TYR A 39 3.43 -6.45 -0.62
C TYR A 39 2.06 -6.39 -1.28
N ARG A 40 1.98 -5.74 -2.45
CA ARG A 40 0.74 -5.67 -3.21
C ARG A 40 1.02 -5.82 -4.70
N ARG A 41 0.16 -6.61 -5.37
CA ARG A 41 0.11 -6.68 -6.83
C ARG A 41 -1.23 -6.13 -7.28
N MET A 42 -1.20 -5.17 -8.19
CA MET A 42 -2.38 -4.49 -8.69
C MET A 42 -2.51 -4.70 -10.20
N PRO A 43 -3.46 -5.55 -10.64
CA PRO A 43 -3.78 -5.64 -12.06
C PRO A 43 -4.32 -4.32 -12.59
N ALA A 44 -4.39 -4.20 -13.92
CA ALA A 44 -4.96 -3.01 -14.55
C ALA A 44 -6.39 -2.77 -14.08
N GLN A 45 -6.76 -1.51 -13.95
CA GLN A 45 -8.10 -1.06 -13.53
C GLN A 45 -8.45 -1.51 -12.10
N THR A 46 -7.48 -1.49 -11.21
CA THR A 46 -7.69 -1.72 -9.78
C THR A 46 -7.12 -0.58 -8.95
N GLY A 47 -7.70 -0.39 -7.77
CA GLY A 47 -7.27 0.61 -6.80
C GLY A 47 -8.39 1.53 -6.38
N GLY A 48 -8.05 2.72 -5.90
CA GLY A 48 -8.98 3.61 -5.24
C GLY A 48 -9.64 4.66 -6.10
N LYS A 49 -9.33 4.73 -7.40
CA LYS A 49 -9.97 5.71 -8.28
C LYS A 49 -11.47 5.42 -8.38
N GLY A 50 -12.27 6.46 -8.27
CA GLY A 50 -13.72 6.32 -8.21
C GLY A 50 -14.25 6.02 -6.81
N GLY A 51 -13.39 6.04 -5.83
CA GLY A 51 -13.74 5.68 -4.46
C GLY A 51 -13.04 6.53 -3.42
N TYR A 52 -12.60 5.87 -2.39
CA TYR A 52 -12.06 6.53 -1.20
C TYR A 52 -10.53 6.59 -1.21
N GLY A 53 -10.00 7.47 -0.38
CA GLY A 53 -8.62 7.47 0.03
C GLY A 53 -8.52 7.33 1.55
N HIS A 54 -7.31 7.29 2.06
CA HIS A 54 -7.12 7.27 3.50
C HIS A 54 -5.92 8.12 3.90
N ALA A 55 -5.89 8.47 5.17
CA ALA A 55 -4.77 9.16 5.79
C ALA A 55 -4.41 8.44 7.08
N HIS A 56 -3.22 8.69 7.55
CA HIS A 56 -2.75 8.22 8.85
C HIS A 56 -2.60 9.43 9.78
N ARG A 57 -2.76 9.21 11.08
CA ARG A 57 -2.61 10.29 12.06
C ARG A 57 -1.14 10.59 12.34
N THR A 58 -0.33 9.55 12.52
CA THR A 58 1.06 9.69 12.95
C THR A 58 2.05 8.89 12.11
N GLN A 59 1.56 7.92 11.33
CA GLN A 59 2.40 6.96 10.64
C GLN A 59 2.82 7.48 9.27
N GLU A 60 4.11 7.76 9.12
CA GLU A 60 4.71 8.02 7.81
C GLU A 60 4.79 6.72 7.04
N GLU A 61 4.50 6.76 5.74
CA GLU A 61 4.60 5.60 4.87
C GLU A 61 5.52 5.86 3.70
N ILE A 62 6.20 4.79 3.26
CA ILE A 62 6.94 4.80 2.01
C ILE A 62 6.33 3.72 1.12
N TYR A 63 5.90 4.10 -0.06
CA TYR A 63 5.44 3.19 -1.11
C TYR A 63 6.56 3.06 -2.13
N PHE A 64 6.96 1.85 -2.43
CA PHE A 64 8.00 1.60 -3.42
C PHE A 64 7.43 0.77 -4.56
N VAL A 65 7.35 1.37 -5.76
CA VAL A 65 6.87 0.67 -6.95
C VAL A 65 8.00 -0.20 -7.48
N ILE A 66 7.77 -1.51 -7.52
CA ILE A 66 8.76 -2.48 -7.98
C ILE A 66 8.71 -2.58 -9.50
N SER A 67 7.51 -2.74 -10.05
CA SER A 67 7.28 -2.93 -11.48
C SER A 67 5.96 -2.31 -11.88
N GLY A 68 5.81 -1.98 -13.17
CA GLY A 68 4.64 -1.29 -13.67
C GLY A 68 4.67 0.19 -13.34
N THR A 69 3.56 0.87 -13.63
CA THR A 69 3.39 2.28 -13.33
C THR A 69 2.06 2.45 -12.62
N LEU A 70 2.08 3.19 -11.51
CA LEU A 70 0.88 3.46 -10.71
C LEU A 70 0.59 4.94 -10.68
N GLN A 71 -0.68 5.29 -10.61
CA GLN A 71 -1.11 6.66 -10.32
C GLN A 71 -1.33 6.78 -8.82
N PHE A 72 -0.79 7.83 -8.23
CA PHE A 72 -1.03 8.18 -6.83
C PHE A 72 -1.79 9.49 -6.79
N LYS A 73 -2.90 9.51 -6.08
CA LYS A 73 -3.54 10.77 -5.70
C LYS A 73 -3.06 11.12 -4.30
N LEU A 74 -2.38 12.24 -4.18
CA LEU A 74 -1.74 12.70 -2.94
C LEU A 74 -2.29 14.09 -2.65
N GLY A 75 -3.26 14.18 -1.73
CA GLY A 75 -4.02 15.41 -1.58
C GLY A 75 -4.73 15.70 -2.89
N ASP A 76 -4.48 16.87 -3.48
CA ASP A 76 -5.09 17.28 -4.74
C ASP A 76 -4.26 16.88 -5.97
N ASP A 77 -3.04 16.39 -5.76
CA ASP A 77 -2.13 16.05 -6.85
C ASP A 77 -2.34 14.61 -7.33
N VAL A 78 -2.34 14.42 -8.65
CA VAL A 78 -2.32 13.07 -9.25
C VAL A 78 -1.00 12.94 -9.98
N VAL A 79 -0.20 11.95 -9.61
CA VAL A 79 1.13 11.75 -10.18
C VAL A 79 1.32 10.31 -10.63
N ASP A 80 2.08 10.13 -11.71
CA ASP A 80 2.47 8.81 -12.19
C ASP A 80 3.80 8.42 -11.55
N VAL A 81 3.87 7.20 -11.05
CA VAL A 81 5.08 6.68 -10.41
C VAL A 81 5.46 5.39 -11.13
N GLY A 82 6.60 5.41 -11.78
CA GLY A 82 7.12 4.27 -12.53
C GLY A 82 7.92 3.30 -11.66
N PRO A 83 8.51 2.27 -12.30
CA PRO A 83 9.23 1.24 -11.55
C PRO A 83 10.45 1.77 -10.83
N LYS A 84 10.79 1.11 -9.73
CA LYS A 84 11.97 1.39 -8.89
C LYS A 84 11.96 2.80 -8.34
N THR A 85 10.77 3.29 -8.00
CA THR A 85 10.57 4.67 -7.50
C THR A 85 9.83 4.62 -6.17
N ALA A 86 10.30 5.39 -5.21
CA ALA A 86 9.69 5.49 -3.89
C ALA A 86 8.87 6.77 -3.77
N VAL A 87 7.75 6.66 -3.06
CA VAL A 87 6.92 7.80 -2.69
C VAL A 87 6.85 7.84 -1.17
N ARG A 88 7.34 8.92 -0.59
CA ARG A 88 7.20 9.15 0.84
C ARG A 88 5.92 9.95 1.06
N ILE A 89 5.09 9.50 1.99
CA ILE A 89 3.82 10.16 2.28
C ILE A 89 3.76 10.53 3.76
N ALA A 90 3.64 11.84 4.02
CA ALA A 90 3.50 12.34 5.39
C ALA A 90 2.15 11.91 5.98
N PRO A 91 2.07 11.72 7.30
CA PRO A 91 0.86 11.17 7.93
C PRO A 91 -0.46 11.82 7.54
N PRO A 92 -0.60 13.15 7.58
CA PRO A 92 -1.93 13.74 7.34
C PRO A 92 -2.34 13.78 5.87
N THR A 93 -1.45 13.45 4.94
CA THR A 93 -1.78 13.48 3.50
C THR A 93 -2.76 12.39 3.15
N VAL A 94 -3.91 12.73 2.64
CA VAL A 94 -4.86 11.73 2.11
C VAL A 94 -4.29 11.16 0.83
N ARG A 95 -4.30 9.84 0.69
CA ARG A 95 -3.71 9.16 -0.46
C ARG A 95 -4.60 8.05 -0.98
N SER A 96 -4.44 7.75 -2.26
CA SER A 96 -5.01 6.60 -2.92
C SER A 96 -4.14 6.21 -4.10
N VAL A 97 -4.20 4.96 -4.50
CA VAL A 97 -3.36 4.39 -5.56
C VAL A 97 -4.26 3.70 -6.58
N TRP A 98 -3.91 3.82 -7.85
CA TRP A 98 -4.68 3.25 -8.96
C TRP A 98 -3.75 2.75 -10.06
N ASN A 99 -4.06 1.58 -10.61
CA ASN A 99 -3.37 1.09 -11.81
C ASN A 99 -4.25 1.27 -13.04
N GLU A 100 -3.90 2.24 -13.88
CA GLU A 100 -4.61 2.48 -15.13
C GLU A 100 -4.30 1.39 -16.17
N GLY A 101 -3.25 0.66 -15.98
CA GLY A 101 -2.83 -0.40 -16.88
C GLY A 101 -1.84 0.10 -17.92
N PRO A 102 -1.57 -0.72 -18.96
CA PRO A 102 -2.18 -2.02 -19.26
C PRO A 102 -1.62 -3.19 -18.45
N ASP A 103 -0.43 -3.05 -17.86
CA ASP A 103 0.25 -4.15 -17.19
C ASP A 103 -0.04 -4.16 -15.68
N ASP A 104 0.16 -5.32 -15.06
CA ASP A 104 0.16 -5.41 -13.60
C ASP A 104 1.25 -4.51 -13.02
N ALA A 105 1.03 -4.01 -11.84
CA ALA A 105 2.03 -3.28 -11.09
C ALA A 105 2.24 -3.96 -9.73
N GLU A 106 3.48 -3.92 -9.25
CA GLU A 106 3.83 -4.44 -7.94
C GLU A 106 4.43 -3.33 -7.10
N LEU A 107 4.07 -3.31 -5.83
CA LEU A 107 4.62 -2.34 -4.89
C LEU A 107 4.77 -2.95 -3.51
N VAL A 108 5.61 -2.33 -2.71
CA VAL A 108 5.70 -2.60 -1.27
C VAL A 108 5.42 -1.32 -0.51
N ILE A 109 4.83 -1.48 0.67
CA ILE A 109 4.50 -0.38 1.56
C ILE A 109 5.21 -0.63 2.88
N CYS A 110 5.94 0.36 3.34
CA CYS A 110 6.80 0.25 4.51
C CYS A 110 6.53 1.40 5.46
N SER A 111 6.44 1.10 6.74
CA SER A 111 6.21 2.13 7.75
C SER A 111 6.64 1.62 9.13
N VAL A 112 6.57 2.49 10.12
CA VAL A 112 6.71 2.07 11.52
C VAL A 112 5.50 1.22 11.89
N ARG A 113 5.74 0.09 12.53
CA ARG A 113 4.65 -0.73 13.05
C ARG A 113 4.06 -0.07 14.28
N LEU A 114 2.73 0.09 14.28
CA LEU A 114 1.98 0.63 15.41
C LEU A 114 1.10 -0.47 16.00
N GLU A 115 0.94 -0.47 17.31
CA GLU A 115 0.10 -1.46 17.96
C GLU A 115 -1.38 -1.16 17.77
N ASP A 116 -1.76 0.12 17.80
CA ASP A 116 -3.15 0.54 17.60
C ASP A 116 -3.33 1.12 16.21
N GLN A 117 -3.76 0.26 15.28
CA GLN A 117 -4.02 0.69 13.90
C GLN A 117 -5.43 1.27 13.72
N VAL A 118 -6.33 1.02 14.65
CA VAL A 118 -7.74 1.41 14.51
C VAL A 118 -7.88 2.93 14.50
N ASP A 119 -7.24 3.59 15.45
CA ASP A 119 -7.30 5.06 15.55
C ASP A 119 -6.31 5.76 14.61
N GLU A 120 -5.42 5.01 13.99
CA GLU A 120 -4.40 5.56 13.11
C GLU A 120 -4.96 5.93 11.73
N HIS A 121 -5.93 5.17 11.23
CA HIS A 121 -6.51 5.38 9.90
C HIS A 121 -7.65 6.38 9.92
N GLU A 122 -7.69 7.23 8.89
CA GLU A 122 -8.82 8.10 8.60
C GLU A 122 -9.27 7.84 7.16
N MET A 123 -10.52 7.43 6.98
CA MET A 123 -11.07 7.15 5.64
C MET A 123 -11.73 8.40 5.07
N HIS A 124 -11.49 8.66 3.80
CA HIS A 124 -12.03 9.82 3.08
C HIS A 124 -12.79 9.35 1.85
N GLU A 125 -14.11 9.22 1.98
CA GLU A 125 -14.96 8.81 0.87
C GLU A 125 -15.03 9.88 -0.21
N GLY A 126 -15.14 9.47 -1.46
CA GLY A 126 -15.22 10.40 -2.58
C GLY A 126 -13.92 11.12 -2.88
N PHE A 127 -12.82 10.68 -2.28
CA PHE A 127 -11.52 11.34 -2.43
C PHE A 127 -11.04 11.39 -3.88
N TRP A 128 -11.30 10.33 -4.63
CA TRP A 128 -10.84 10.22 -6.02
C TRP A 128 -12.03 9.95 -6.94
N PRO A 129 -12.66 11.00 -7.48
CA PRO A 129 -13.77 10.79 -8.42
C PRO A 129 -13.29 10.16 -9.73
N GLN A 130 -14.21 9.52 -10.40
CA GLN A 130 -13.95 8.90 -11.71
C GLN A 130 -13.51 9.94 -12.74
#